data_afb3f0fc3279bdd558135354405d73a1
#
_entry.id   afb3f0fc3279bdd558135354405d73a1
#
_cell.length_a   1.000
_cell.length_b   1.000
_cell.length_c   1.000
_cell.angle_alpha   90.00
_cell.angle_beta   90.00
_cell.angle_gamma   90.00
#
_symmetry.space_group_name_H-M   'P 1'
#
loop_
_entity.id
_entity.type
_entity.pdbx_description
1 polymer ?
#
loop_
_entity_poly.entity_id
_entity_poly.type
_entity_poly.pdbx_seq_one_letter_code
_entity_poly.pdbx_strand_id
1 'polypeptide(L)'
;MVVSTVAVEKPSTADELARQLHDAASQKLAVVPVGGGRARGMGGVPERVDVELHTTRLDRVIEHSQADMVVSVEAGITLEALQHELAKSAQFLPLDPFSSPGHTIGGLLATGWTGPLRLRFGSPRDFLIGIRVALPDGTLASGGGRVVKNVSGYDMMKLHYGALGSLGVIVAASFKVFPKPLRDVTVTSEGGWDGADQALTMPVAPSALEIFSDGRVLARYTGSHDAVDRVIHDLGWAVEDQSIWERHSGRAPARWARIAAPRSGLRRLVEELPRGAGWWASPGIGVAHWAIASDAHSVIGMRAKAEAAGGTLVMLAAPDDFMREVGAWGNPPPTIEVMRRLRDAFDPDHVLNPGRYVV
;
A
#
# COMPACT_ATOMS: atom_id res chain seq x y z
N MET A 1 -1.73 -38.19 0.86
CA MET A 1 -1.72 -36.79 1.28
C MET A 1 -3.14 -36.39 1.59
N VAL A 2 -3.46 -36.16 2.86
CA VAL A 2 -4.77 -35.59 3.23
C VAL A 2 -4.74 -34.15 2.77
N VAL A 3 -5.58 -33.78 1.80
CA VAL A 3 -5.77 -32.38 1.42
C VAL A 3 -6.48 -31.75 2.62
N SER A 4 -5.73 -31.06 3.47
CA SER A 4 -6.32 -30.27 4.56
C SER A 4 -7.14 -29.17 3.92
N THR A 5 -8.43 -29.20 4.15
CA THR A 5 -9.35 -28.15 3.66
C THR A 5 -9.08 -26.89 4.49
N VAL A 6 -8.70 -25.80 3.83
CA VAL A 6 -8.53 -24.50 4.50
C VAL A 6 -9.87 -24.05 5.07
N ALA A 7 -9.93 -23.82 6.37
CA ALA A 7 -11.13 -23.26 7.01
C ALA A 7 -11.25 -21.76 6.64
N VAL A 8 -12.48 -21.30 6.42
CA VAL A 8 -12.76 -19.90 6.09
C VAL A 8 -13.68 -19.31 7.15
N GLU A 9 -13.13 -18.39 7.95
CA GLU A 9 -13.83 -17.68 9.00
C GLU A 9 -14.18 -16.26 8.54
N LYS A 10 -15.40 -15.81 8.81
CA LYS A 10 -15.92 -14.49 8.39
C LYS A 10 -16.61 -13.77 9.55
N PRO A 11 -15.88 -13.36 10.57
CA PRO A 11 -16.44 -12.67 11.73
C PRO A 11 -17.12 -11.35 11.34
N SER A 12 -18.18 -11.01 12.05
CA SER A 12 -18.97 -9.79 11.85
C SER A 12 -18.67 -8.69 12.88
N THR A 13 -17.90 -9.02 13.91
CA THR A 13 -17.44 -8.06 14.94
C THR A 13 -15.97 -8.27 15.29
N ALA A 14 -15.32 -7.22 15.81
CA ALA A 14 -13.94 -7.32 16.25
C ALA A 14 -13.76 -8.35 17.38
N ASP A 15 -14.72 -8.45 18.30
CA ASP A 15 -14.67 -9.43 19.40
C ASP A 15 -14.83 -10.87 18.90
N GLU A 16 -15.66 -11.10 17.89
CA GLU A 16 -15.78 -12.41 17.23
C GLU A 16 -14.47 -12.78 16.53
N LEU A 17 -13.87 -11.82 15.79
CA LEU A 17 -12.58 -12.01 15.12
C LEU A 17 -11.48 -12.36 16.13
N ALA A 18 -11.41 -11.63 17.24
CA ALA A 18 -10.41 -11.87 18.28
C ALA A 18 -10.56 -13.27 18.90
N ARG A 19 -11.78 -13.73 19.16
CA ARG A 19 -12.03 -15.09 19.64
C ARG A 19 -11.61 -16.14 18.62
N GLN A 20 -12.02 -16.02 17.36
CA GLN A 20 -11.65 -16.97 16.30
C GLN A 20 -10.15 -17.03 16.08
N LEU A 21 -9.46 -15.89 16.16
CA LEU A 21 -8.00 -15.82 16.08
C LEU A 21 -7.36 -16.56 17.27
N HIS A 22 -7.84 -16.32 18.49
CA HIS A 22 -7.37 -17.00 19.70
C HIS A 22 -7.58 -18.52 19.62
N ASP A 23 -8.75 -18.96 19.19
CA ASP A 23 -9.08 -20.38 19.06
C ASP A 23 -8.14 -21.08 18.07
N ALA A 24 -7.87 -20.44 16.93
CA ALA A 24 -6.92 -20.93 15.93
C ALA A 24 -5.48 -20.95 16.49
N ALA A 25 -5.05 -19.87 17.15
CA ALA A 25 -3.71 -19.77 17.74
C ALA A 25 -3.49 -20.81 18.84
N SER A 26 -4.48 -21.05 19.70
CA SER A 26 -4.43 -22.08 20.76
C SER A 26 -4.21 -23.49 20.20
N GLN A 27 -4.66 -23.74 18.97
CA GLN A 27 -4.47 -24.99 18.23
C GLN A 27 -3.23 -24.95 17.32
N LYS A 28 -2.44 -23.85 17.34
CA LYS A 28 -1.26 -23.60 16.50
C LYS A 28 -1.56 -23.70 15.00
N LEU A 29 -2.78 -23.32 14.60
CA LEU A 29 -3.19 -23.27 13.21
C LEU A 29 -2.62 -22.01 12.54
N ALA A 30 -2.13 -22.16 11.31
CA ALA A 30 -1.65 -21.04 10.51
C ALA A 30 -2.81 -20.19 9.99
N VAL A 31 -2.87 -18.94 10.42
CA VAL A 31 -3.94 -17.99 10.11
C VAL A 31 -3.45 -16.97 9.08
N VAL A 32 -4.19 -16.87 7.97
CA VAL A 32 -3.98 -15.83 6.94
C VAL A 32 -5.11 -14.81 7.01
N PRO A 33 -4.86 -13.59 7.50
CA PRO A 33 -5.85 -12.52 7.45
C PRO A 33 -6.13 -12.09 6.01
N VAL A 34 -7.39 -11.99 5.64
CA VAL A 34 -7.82 -11.64 4.28
C VAL A 34 -8.81 -10.47 4.32
N GLY A 35 -8.45 -9.36 3.69
CA GLY A 35 -9.37 -8.26 3.36
C GLY A 35 -9.98 -8.46 1.97
N GLY A 36 -9.87 -7.48 1.09
CA GLY A 36 -10.35 -7.56 -0.30
C GLY A 36 -9.58 -8.52 -1.21
N GLY A 37 -8.53 -9.19 -0.72
CA GLY A 37 -7.74 -10.17 -1.47
C GLY A 37 -6.83 -9.59 -2.57
N ARG A 38 -6.72 -8.27 -2.67
CA ARG A 38 -5.99 -7.58 -3.77
C ARG A 38 -4.47 -7.67 -3.67
N ALA A 39 -3.94 -8.01 -2.50
CA ALA A 39 -2.50 -8.12 -2.25
C ALA A 39 -2.06 -9.54 -1.81
N ARG A 40 -2.81 -10.57 -2.20
CA ARG A 40 -2.48 -11.96 -1.85
C ARG A 40 -1.09 -12.40 -2.35
N GLY A 41 -0.63 -11.87 -3.48
CA GLY A 41 0.69 -12.14 -4.03
C GLY A 41 1.85 -11.36 -3.40
N MET A 42 1.57 -10.43 -2.47
CA MET A 42 2.60 -9.61 -1.84
C MET A 42 3.26 -10.36 -0.67
N GLY A 43 4.59 -10.30 -0.61
CA GLY A 43 5.39 -11.03 0.37
C GLY A 43 5.75 -12.44 -0.07
N GLY A 44 6.37 -13.22 0.83
CA GLY A 44 6.73 -14.62 0.58
C GLY A 44 5.50 -15.51 0.33
N VAL A 45 5.75 -16.68 -0.24
CA VAL A 45 4.72 -17.71 -0.37
C VAL A 45 4.42 -18.25 1.04
N PRO A 46 3.15 -18.31 1.46
CA PRO A 46 2.81 -18.88 2.75
C PRO A 46 3.36 -20.30 2.92
N GLU A 47 4.00 -20.59 4.03
CA GLU A 47 4.51 -21.92 4.34
C GLU A 47 3.37 -22.91 4.62
N ARG A 48 2.32 -22.41 5.29
CA ARG A 48 1.12 -23.17 5.65
C ARG A 48 -0.09 -22.21 5.73
N VAL A 49 -1.25 -22.69 5.37
CA VAL A 49 -2.54 -22.01 5.53
C VAL A 49 -3.57 -23.02 6.05
N ASP A 50 -3.99 -22.90 7.30
CA ASP A 50 -5.01 -23.73 7.90
C ASP A 50 -6.36 -22.98 7.98
N VAL A 51 -6.29 -21.65 8.26
CA VAL A 51 -7.45 -20.77 8.40
C VAL A 51 -7.27 -19.49 7.59
N GLU A 52 -8.21 -19.16 6.72
CA GLU A 52 -8.37 -17.80 6.19
C GLU A 52 -9.35 -17.02 7.08
N LEU A 53 -8.87 -15.95 7.72
CA LEU A 53 -9.67 -15.09 8.58
C LEU A 53 -10.05 -13.80 7.83
N HIS A 54 -11.28 -13.75 7.34
CA HIS A 54 -11.75 -12.64 6.49
C HIS A 54 -12.29 -11.47 7.30
N THR A 55 -11.78 -10.28 7.05
CA THR A 55 -12.23 -9.03 7.70
C THR A 55 -13.36 -8.31 6.95
N THR A 56 -13.80 -8.82 5.80
CA THR A 56 -14.72 -8.12 4.88
C THR A 56 -16.12 -7.82 5.43
N ARG A 57 -16.52 -8.44 6.55
CA ARG A 57 -17.79 -8.16 7.24
C ARG A 57 -17.64 -7.08 8.34
N LEU A 58 -16.42 -6.62 8.60
CA LEU A 58 -16.11 -5.47 9.43
C LEU A 58 -16.05 -4.22 8.52
N ASP A 59 -17.18 -3.77 8.00
CA ASP A 59 -17.23 -2.82 6.87
C ASP A 59 -17.93 -1.50 7.19
N ARG A 60 -18.14 -1.18 8.48
CA ARG A 60 -18.87 0.00 8.91
C ARG A 60 -17.99 1.23 9.04
N VAL A 61 -18.56 2.41 8.75
CA VAL A 61 -18.05 3.67 9.28
C VAL A 61 -18.48 3.77 10.74
N ILE A 62 -17.50 3.76 11.66
CA ILE A 62 -17.73 3.81 13.11
C ILE A 62 -18.15 5.23 13.50
N GLU A 63 -17.42 6.23 12.98
CA GLU A 63 -17.70 7.66 13.25
C GLU A 63 -17.04 8.52 12.17
N HIS A 64 -17.72 9.60 11.79
CA HIS A 64 -17.18 10.63 10.91
C HIS A 64 -17.43 12.02 11.51
N SER A 65 -16.39 12.60 12.13
CA SER A 65 -16.39 13.97 12.61
C SER A 65 -15.98 14.91 11.46
N GLN A 66 -16.98 15.45 10.76
CA GLN A 66 -16.74 16.29 9.57
C GLN A 66 -15.99 17.57 9.93
N ALA A 67 -16.33 18.19 11.08
CA ALA A 67 -15.72 19.44 11.54
C ALA A 67 -14.25 19.26 11.92
N ASP A 68 -13.90 18.12 12.51
CA ASP A 68 -12.54 17.80 12.93
C ASP A 68 -11.73 17.15 11.78
N MET A 69 -12.36 16.86 10.65
CA MET A 69 -11.78 16.11 9.53
C MET A 69 -11.19 14.75 9.96
N VAL A 70 -11.94 14.01 10.75
CA VAL A 70 -11.53 12.69 11.26
C VAL A 70 -12.61 11.67 10.93
N VAL A 71 -12.17 10.50 10.43
CA VAL A 71 -13.03 9.33 10.24
C VAL A 71 -12.45 8.11 10.93
N SER A 72 -13.30 7.33 11.58
CA SER A 72 -12.98 6.02 12.16
C SER A 72 -13.81 4.96 11.46
N VAL A 73 -13.15 3.89 11.01
CA VAL A 73 -13.78 2.84 10.20
C VAL A 73 -13.33 1.46 10.63
N GLU A 74 -14.15 0.46 10.36
CA GLU A 74 -13.78 -0.94 10.44
C GLU A 74 -12.85 -1.31 9.27
N ALA A 75 -11.95 -2.25 9.50
CA ALA A 75 -10.84 -2.56 8.59
C ALA A 75 -11.27 -3.24 7.27
N GLY A 76 -12.44 -3.85 7.24
CA GLY A 76 -13.00 -4.53 6.06
C GLY A 76 -13.75 -3.62 5.10
N ILE A 77 -14.00 -2.36 5.46
CA ILE A 77 -14.61 -1.40 4.53
C ILE A 77 -13.70 -1.21 3.32
N THR A 78 -14.28 -1.18 2.12
CA THR A 78 -13.50 -0.91 0.91
C THR A 78 -13.17 0.58 0.80
N LEU A 79 -12.06 0.88 0.13
CA LEU A 79 -11.66 2.27 -0.12
C LEU A 79 -12.74 3.04 -0.87
N GLU A 80 -13.38 2.41 -1.87
CA GLU A 80 -14.45 3.00 -2.67
C GLU A 80 -15.66 3.37 -1.79
N ALA A 81 -16.09 2.45 -0.91
CA ALA A 81 -17.21 2.71 0.01
C ALA A 81 -16.89 3.86 0.97
N LEU A 82 -15.67 3.89 1.52
CA LEU A 82 -15.23 4.99 2.37
C LEU A 82 -15.16 6.32 1.61
N GLN A 83 -14.60 6.34 0.40
CA GLN A 83 -14.55 7.55 -0.43
C GLN A 83 -15.93 8.07 -0.79
N HIS A 84 -16.89 7.16 -1.05
CA HIS A 84 -18.29 7.54 -1.29
C HIS A 84 -18.90 8.21 -0.05
N GLU A 85 -18.65 7.69 1.15
CA GLU A 85 -19.15 8.29 2.40
C GLU A 85 -18.55 9.67 2.65
N LEU A 86 -17.22 9.80 2.53
CA LEU A 86 -16.50 11.06 2.73
C LEU A 86 -16.92 12.15 1.72
N ALA A 87 -17.25 11.73 0.49
CA ALA A 87 -17.68 12.63 -0.56
C ALA A 87 -18.95 13.41 -0.23
N LYS A 88 -19.85 12.87 0.63
CA LYS A 88 -21.07 13.54 1.08
C LYS A 88 -20.78 14.84 1.85
N SER A 89 -19.57 14.94 2.43
CA SER A 89 -19.09 16.10 3.18
C SER A 89 -17.97 16.86 2.44
N ALA A 90 -17.85 16.68 1.11
CA ALA A 90 -16.78 17.25 0.31
C ALA A 90 -15.37 16.94 0.88
N GLN A 91 -15.20 15.76 1.48
CA GLN A 91 -13.93 15.26 2.01
C GLN A 91 -13.47 14.01 1.25
N PHE A 92 -12.20 13.65 1.39
CA PHE A 92 -11.62 12.43 0.82
C PHE A 92 -10.42 11.94 1.62
N LEU A 93 -10.09 10.66 1.45
CA LEU A 93 -8.86 10.06 1.94
C LEU A 93 -7.89 9.95 0.76
N PRO A 94 -6.67 10.53 0.80
CA PRO A 94 -5.78 10.60 -0.35
C PRO A 94 -5.05 9.27 -0.61
N LEU A 95 -5.81 8.23 -0.90
CA LEU A 95 -5.35 6.89 -1.26
C LEU A 95 -5.80 6.56 -2.68
N ASP A 96 -4.86 6.11 -3.49
CA ASP A 96 -5.06 5.73 -4.90
C ASP A 96 -4.23 4.48 -5.25
N PRO A 97 -4.44 3.35 -4.55
CA PRO A 97 -3.63 2.16 -4.72
C PRO A 97 -3.78 1.55 -6.11
N PHE A 98 -2.70 0.93 -6.62
CA PHE A 98 -2.79 0.07 -7.80
C PHE A 98 -3.63 -1.18 -7.50
N SER A 99 -4.12 -1.86 -8.55
CA SER A 99 -5.05 -3.00 -8.45
C SER A 99 -6.43 -2.66 -7.88
N SER A 100 -6.84 -1.39 -7.93
CA SER A 100 -8.20 -0.97 -7.58
C SER A 100 -9.22 -1.46 -8.66
N PRO A 101 -10.49 -1.72 -8.33
CA PRO A 101 -11.14 -1.56 -7.02
C PRO A 101 -11.02 -2.79 -6.10
N GLY A 102 -11.55 -2.66 -4.89
CA GLY A 102 -11.76 -3.74 -3.92
C GLY A 102 -10.69 -3.86 -2.84
N HIS A 103 -9.81 -2.88 -2.70
CA HIS A 103 -8.94 -2.80 -1.53
C HIS A 103 -9.74 -2.46 -0.26
N THR A 104 -9.54 -3.24 0.80
CA THR A 104 -10.05 -2.87 2.13
C THR A 104 -9.05 -2.01 2.87
N ILE A 105 -9.53 -1.17 3.78
CA ILE A 105 -8.69 -0.28 4.60
C ILE A 105 -7.64 -1.09 5.40
N GLY A 106 -8.03 -2.19 6.02
CA GLY A 106 -7.10 -3.07 6.75
C GLY A 106 -6.02 -3.67 5.83
N GLY A 107 -6.42 -4.09 4.60
CA GLY A 107 -5.50 -4.61 3.61
C GLY A 107 -4.48 -3.57 3.14
N LEU A 108 -4.91 -2.33 2.90
CA LEU A 108 -4.02 -1.21 2.53
C LEU A 108 -3.03 -0.88 3.65
N LEU A 109 -3.48 -0.85 4.89
CA LEU A 109 -2.60 -0.61 6.03
C LEU A 109 -1.62 -1.76 6.25
N ALA A 110 -2.09 -3.01 6.22
CA ALA A 110 -1.26 -4.18 6.42
C ALA A 110 -0.16 -4.31 5.35
N THR A 111 -0.43 -3.94 4.10
CA THR A 111 0.54 -4.00 3.00
C THR A 111 1.40 -2.76 2.84
N GLY A 112 0.99 -1.63 3.44
CA GLY A 112 1.62 -0.35 3.19
C GLY A 112 1.48 0.13 1.73
N TRP A 113 0.43 -0.33 1.05
CA TRP A 113 0.22 -0.04 -0.37
C TRP A 113 -0.16 1.42 -0.60
N THR A 114 0.50 2.04 -1.57
CA THR A 114 0.30 3.45 -1.93
C THR A 114 0.28 3.62 -3.45
N GLY A 115 -0.28 4.71 -3.93
CA GLY A 115 -0.26 5.14 -5.32
C GLY A 115 0.39 6.51 -5.52
N PRO A 116 0.18 7.12 -6.68
CA PRO A 116 0.81 8.39 -7.09
C PRO A 116 0.51 9.59 -6.17
N LEU A 117 -0.67 9.65 -5.53
CA LEU A 117 -1.03 10.75 -4.59
C LEU A 117 -0.10 10.84 -3.38
N ARG A 118 0.69 9.79 -3.13
CA ARG A 118 1.74 9.82 -2.11
C ARG A 118 2.72 10.99 -2.30
N LEU A 119 2.89 11.48 -3.53
CA LEU A 119 3.76 12.60 -3.83
C LEU A 119 3.39 13.86 -3.01
N ARG A 120 2.11 14.18 -2.93
CA ARG A 120 1.61 15.37 -2.21
C ARG A 120 1.22 15.09 -0.77
N PHE A 121 0.57 13.96 -0.53
CA PHE A 121 -0.12 13.70 0.74
C PHE A 121 0.69 12.80 1.68
N GLY A 122 1.79 12.21 1.19
CA GLY A 122 2.51 11.20 1.96
C GLY A 122 1.86 9.82 1.89
N SER A 123 2.30 8.93 2.76
CA SER A 123 1.75 7.57 2.90
C SER A 123 0.57 7.54 3.87
N PRO A 124 -0.24 6.48 3.88
CA PRO A 124 -1.28 6.29 4.90
C PRO A 124 -0.79 6.50 6.33
N ARG A 125 0.47 6.17 6.61
CA ARG A 125 1.12 6.37 7.90
C ARG A 125 1.14 7.84 8.36
N ASP A 126 1.07 8.79 7.42
CA ASP A 126 1.19 10.22 7.72
C ASP A 126 -0.15 10.84 8.15
N PHE A 127 -1.26 10.16 7.87
CA PHE A 127 -2.61 10.58 8.24
C PHE A 127 -3.42 9.53 9.02
N LEU A 128 -2.84 8.35 9.30
CA LEU A 128 -3.37 7.36 10.24
C LEU A 128 -3.13 7.88 11.66
N ILE A 129 -4.20 8.10 12.43
CA ILE A 129 -4.15 8.65 13.78
C ILE A 129 -4.58 7.67 14.87
N GLY A 130 -5.18 6.55 14.50
CA GLY A 130 -5.56 5.48 15.42
C GLY A 130 -5.66 4.14 14.72
N ILE A 131 -5.38 3.06 15.45
CA ILE A 131 -5.51 1.68 14.98
C ILE A 131 -6.04 0.79 16.11
N ARG A 132 -6.85 -0.21 15.76
CA ARG A 132 -7.24 -1.30 16.65
C ARG A 132 -6.91 -2.63 15.98
N VAL A 133 -6.27 -3.52 16.72
CA VAL A 133 -5.79 -4.81 16.23
C VAL A 133 -6.20 -5.95 17.15
N ALA A 134 -6.48 -7.11 16.59
CA ALA A 134 -6.65 -8.36 17.33
C ALA A 134 -5.32 -9.11 17.34
N LEU A 135 -4.88 -9.52 18.52
CA LEU A 135 -3.65 -10.30 18.75
C LEU A 135 -3.98 -11.80 18.87
N PRO A 136 -2.99 -12.71 18.67
CA PRO A 136 -3.21 -14.15 18.76
C PRO A 136 -3.72 -14.65 20.12
N ASP A 137 -3.48 -13.89 21.19
CA ASP A 137 -4.00 -14.19 22.55
C ASP A 137 -5.47 -13.79 22.76
N GLY A 138 -6.14 -13.28 21.71
CA GLY A 138 -7.52 -12.78 21.77
C GLY A 138 -7.65 -11.33 22.26
N THR A 139 -6.55 -10.68 22.61
CA THR A 139 -6.57 -9.28 23.05
C THR A 139 -6.89 -8.34 21.88
N LEU A 140 -7.76 -7.36 22.13
CA LEU A 140 -8.00 -6.24 21.26
C LEU A 140 -7.18 -5.03 21.74
N ALA A 141 -6.01 -4.82 21.12
CA ALA A 141 -5.13 -3.70 21.43
C ALA A 141 -5.49 -2.47 20.58
N SER A 142 -5.34 -1.27 21.17
CA SER A 142 -5.56 0.00 20.47
C SER A 142 -4.36 0.90 20.63
N GLY A 143 -3.99 1.60 19.57
CA GLY A 143 -2.92 2.59 19.55
C GLY A 143 -3.37 3.88 18.88
N GLY A 144 -2.82 5.03 19.33
CA GLY A 144 -3.25 6.34 18.85
C GLY A 144 -4.59 6.77 19.45
N GLY A 145 -5.30 7.67 18.78
CA GLY A 145 -6.59 8.18 19.23
C GLY A 145 -7.25 9.04 18.17
N ARG A 146 -8.45 9.55 18.46
CA ARG A 146 -9.22 10.42 17.56
C ARG A 146 -8.75 11.88 17.57
N VAL A 147 -7.70 12.19 18.31
CA VAL A 147 -7.14 13.55 18.42
C VAL A 147 -5.86 13.65 17.60
N VAL A 148 -5.72 14.75 16.88
CA VAL A 148 -4.57 15.01 15.97
C VAL A 148 -3.22 15.02 16.70
N LYS A 149 -3.22 15.21 18.03
CA LYS A 149 -2.02 15.16 18.87
C LYS A 149 -2.24 14.18 20.03
N ASN A 150 -1.72 12.98 19.89
CA ASN A 150 -1.60 12.01 20.98
C ASN A 150 -0.11 11.74 21.23
N VAL A 151 0.36 12.11 22.41
CA VAL A 151 1.77 11.95 22.85
C VAL A 151 1.93 10.85 23.92
N SER A 152 0.85 10.13 24.21
CA SER A 152 0.84 9.07 25.22
C SER A 152 1.07 7.70 24.57
N GLY A 153 2.12 7.01 24.95
CA GLY A 153 2.42 5.63 24.55
C GLY A 153 3.21 5.50 23.24
N TYR A 154 3.47 4.26 22.87
CA TYR A 154 4.19 3.93 21.64
C TYR A 154 3.30 4.09 20.41
N ASP A 155 3.92 4.44 19.28
CA ASP A 155 3.24 4.57 17.99
C ASP A 155 2.95 3.18 17.38
N MET A 156 1.96 2.50 17.94
CA MET A 156 1.51 1.17 17.51
C MET A 156 1.04 1.18 16.03
N MET A 157 0.58 2.32 15.53
CA MET A 157 0.14 2.46 14.14
C MET A 157 1.29 2.17 13.17
N LYS A 158 2.49 2.68 13.49
CA LYS A 158 3.69 2.47 12.67
C LYS A 158 4.17 1.03 12.71
N LEU A 159 3.90 0.30 13.79
CA LEU A 159 4.29 -1.09 13.94
C LEU A 159 3.46 -2.01 13.03
N HIS A 160 2.15 -1.82 12.99
CA HIS A 160 1.26 -2.67 12.19
C HIS A 160 1.16 -2.24 10.70
N TYR A 161 1.54 -1.00 10.39
CA TYR A 161 1.59 -0.52 9.00
C TYR A 161 2.70 -1.20 8.20
N GLY A 162 2.32 -1.92 7.13
CA GLY A 162 3.25 -2.64 6.27
C GLY A 162 3.75 -3.97 6.84
N ALA A 163 3.22 -4.44 7.98
CA ALA A 163 3.62 -5.70 8.62
C ALA A 163 2.95 -6.95 8.03
N LEU A 164 2.17 -6.84 6.95
CA LEU A 164 1.44 -7.94 6.29
C LEU A 164 0.57 -8.77 7.24
N GLY A 165 0.10 -8.19 8.34
CA GLY A 165 -0.70 -8.90 9.34
C GLY A 165 0.08 -9.93 10.17
N SER A 166 1.41 -9.90 10.17
CA SER A 166 2.27 -10.83 10.93
C SER A 166 2.37 -10.51 12.42
N LEU A 167 1.90 -9.33 12.85
CA LEU A 167 1.95 -8.86 14.24
C LEU A 167 0.55 -8.72 14.86
N GLY A 168 -0.50 -9.03 14.12
CA GLY A 168 -1.90 -8.88 14.53
C GLY A 168 -2.80 -8.57 13.35
N VAL A 169 -4.09 -8.78 13.52
CA VAL A 169 -5.11 -8.51 12.50
C VAL A 169 -5.74 -7.15 12.75
N ILE A 170 -5.61 -6.23 11.79
CA ILE A 170 -6.21 -4.89 11.89
C ILE A 170 -7.73 -5.02 11.79
N VAL A 171 -8.45 -4.51 12.80
CA VAL A 171 -9.92 -4.56 12.87
C VAL A 171 -10.58 -3.19 12.72
N ALA A 172 -9.88 -2.10 13.05
CA ALA A 172 -10.36 -0.74 12.83
C ALA A 172 -9.18 0.25 12.66
N ALA A 173 -9.46 1.38 12.02
CA ALA A 173 -8.50 2.46 11.85
C ALA A 173 -9.20 3.83 11.90
N SER A 174 -8.46 4.86 12.34
CA SER A 174 -8.90 6.24 12.35
C SER A 174 -7.94 7.10 11.53
N PHE A 175 -8.48 7.98 10.71
CA PHE A 175 -7.71 8.82 9.79
C PHE A 175 -8.07 10.28 9.94
N LYS A 176 -7.06 11.13 9.76
CA LYS A 176 -7.28 12.49 9.31
C LYS A 176 -7.65 12.45 7.82
N VAL A 177 -8.75 13.11 7.46
CA VAL A 177 -9.20 13.25 6.06
C VAL A 177 -8.92 14.66 5.55
N PHE A 178 -9.08 14.86 4.25
CA PHE A 178 -8.75 16.11 3.57
C PHE A 178 -9.98 16.66 2.84
N PRO A 179 -10.10 17.98 2.69
CA PRO A 179 -11.14 18.56 1.86
C PRO A 179 -10.88 18.24 0.39
N LYS A 180 -11.92 17.97 -0.37
CA LYS A 180 -11.81 17.85 -1.83
C LYS A 180 -11.26 19.14 -2.42
N PRO A 181 -10.28 19.06 -3.34
CA PRO A 181 -9.74 20.27 -3.99
C PRO A 181 -10.81 20.96 -4.84
N LEU A 182 -10.74 22.30 -4.91
CA LEU A 182 -11.65 23.09 -5.75
C LEU A 182 -11.39 22.87 -7.25
N ARG A 183 -10.13 22.65 -7.60
CA ARG A 183 -9.68 22.35 -8.96
C ARG A 183 -8.81 21.09 -8.95
N ASP A 184 -9.06 20.19 -9.88
CA ASP A 184 -8.36 18.92 -10.04
C ASP A 184 -8.22 18.64 -11.54
N VAL A 185 -7.00 18.72 -12.06
CA VAL A 185 -6.72 18.59 -13.50
C VAL A 185 -5.52 17.67 -13.70
N THR A 186 -5.64 16.78 -14.65
CA THR A 186 -4.54 15.94 -15.14
C THR A 186 -4.09 16.44 -16.51
N VAL A 187 -2.79 16.51 -16.70
CA VAL A 187 -2.16 16.85 -17.99
C VAL A 187 -1.16 15.78 -18.38
N THR A 188 -0.93 15.65 -19.68
CA THR A 188 0.00 14.67 -20.27
C THR A 188 0.99 15.31 -21.23
N SER A 189 2.17 14.68 -21.32
CA SER A 189 3.27 15.04 -22.23
C SER A 189 4.01 13.76 -22.66
N GLU A 190 4.68 13.81 -23.80
CA GLU A 190 5.61 12.77 -24.29
C GLU A 190 7.07 13.08 -23.92
N GLY A 191 7.29 14.02 -22.98
CA GLY A 191 8.61 14.53 -22.62
C GLY A 191 9.47 13.60 -21.74
N GLY A 192 8.98 12.42 -21.35
CA GLY A 192 9.74 11.44 -20.55
C GLY A 192 10.26 12.06 -19.25
N TRP A 193 11.53 11.75 -18.89
CA TRP A 193 12.17 12.27 -17.68
C TRP A 193 12.29 13.79 -17.65
N ASP A 194 12.57 14.41 -18.79
CA ASP A 194 12.72 15.87 -18.86
C ASP A 194 11.35 16.56 -18.66
N GLY A 195 10.28 15.98 -19.18
CA GLY A 195 8.90 16.43 -18.90
C GLY A 195 8.55 16.30 -17.41
N ALA A 196 8.92 15.20 -16.77
CA ALA A 196 8.68 15.02 -15.34
C ALA A 196 9.48 16.03 -14.51
N ASP A 197 10.73 16.33 -14.86
CA ASP A 197 11.53 17.35 -14.20
C ASP A 197 10.91 18.73 -14.39
N GLN A 198 10.40 19.05 -15.59
CA GLN A 198 9.64 20.28 -15.85
C GLN A 198 8.43 20.37 -14.90
N ALA A 199 7.61 19.30 -14.80
CA ALA A 199 6.43 19.29 -13.92
C ALA A 199 6.79 19.51 -12.45
N LEU A 200 7.91 18.93 -11.98
CA LEU A 200 8.38 19.06 -10.59
C LEU A 200 8.94 20.45 -10.26
N THR A 201 9.36 21.21 -11.26
CA THR A 201 9.90 22.58 -11.07
C THR A 201 8.83 23.66 -11.12
N MET A 202 7.58 23.31 -11.44
CA MET A 202 6.47 24.28 -11.47
C MET A 202 6.23 24.89 -10.08
N PRO A 203 5.76 26.17 -10.00
CA PRO A 203 5.48 26.85 -8.74
C PRO A 203 4.47 26.12 -7.83
N VAL A 204 3.54 25.38 -8.42
CA VAL A 204 2.66 24.45 -7.71
C VAL A 204 3.13 23.04 -8.03
N ALA A 205 3.56 22.30 -7.01
CA ALA A 205 3.98 20.93 -7.18
C ALA A 205 2.80 20.02 -7.60
N PRO A 206 3.01 19.04 -8.48
CA PRO A 206 1.96 18.08 -8.83
C PRO A 206 1.53 17.26 -7.62
N SER A 207 0.25 16.90 -7.56
CA SER A 207 -0.29 16.01 -6.52
C SER A 207 0.05 14.55 -6.80
N ALA A 208 0.16 14.20 -8.09
CA ALA A 208 0.64 12.91 -8.56
C ALA A 208 1.45 13.14 -9.85
N LEU A 209 2.50 12.32 -10.04
CA LEU A 209 3.37 12.39 -11.22
C LEU A 209 3.87 10.98 -11.56
N GLU A 210 3.58 10.53 -12.78
CA GLU A 210 4.00 9.24 -13.29
C GLU A 210 4.66 9.38 -14.66
N ILE A 211 5.72 8.60 -14.89
CA ILE A 211 6.36 8.41 -16.20
C ILE A 211 6.16 6.97 -16.62
N PHE A 212 5.93 6.74 -17.91
CA PHE A 212 5.75 5.41 -18.49
C PHE A 212 6.90 5.03 -19.43
N SER A 213 7.03 3.73 -19.66
CA SER A 213 8.07 3.18 -20.56
C SER A 213 7.97 3.62 -22.02
N ASP A 214 6.82 4.15 -22.42
CA ASP A 214 6.59 4.74 -23.75
C ASP A 214 6.98 6.22 -23.85
N GLY A 215 7.48 6.83 -22.77
CA GLY A 215 7.88 8.23 -22.69
C GLY A 215 6.76 9.17 -22.25
N ARG A 216 5.54 8.67 -22.09
CA ARG A 216 4.42 9.45 -21.62
C ARG A 216 4.59 9.85 -20.16
N VAL A 217 4.19 11.07 -19.84
CA VAL A 217 4.15 11.63 -18.48
C VAL A 217 2.72 12.01 -18.15
N LEU A 218 2.24 11.65 -16.96
CA LEU A 218 0.99 12.14 -16.40
C LEU A 218 1.30 12.98 -15.16
N ALA A 219 0.79 14.19 -15.11
CA ALA A 219 0.89 15.07 -13.94
C ALA A 219 -0.51 15.53 -13.52
N ARG A 220 -0.86 15.33 -12.24
CA ARG A 220 -2.14 15.77 -11.65
C ARG A 220 -1.89 16.95 -10.74
N TYR A 221 -2.61 18.03 -10.97
CA TYR A 221 -2.53 19.24 -10.17
C TYR A 221 -3.86 19.49 -9.47
N THR A 222 -3.78 19.74 -8.15
CA THR A 222 -4.95 19.99 -7.32
C THR A 222 -4.74 21.26 -6.47
N GLY A 223 -5.77 22.09 -6.31
CA GLY A 223 -5.67 23.31 -5.52
C GLY A 223 -6.80 24.29 -5.77
N SER A 224 -6.50 25.61 -5.70
CA SER A 224 -7.39 26.67 -6.13
C SER A 224 -7.45 26.77 -7.66
N HIS A 225 -8.51 27.33 -8.20
CA HIS A 225 -8.68 27.52 -9.65
C HIS A 225 -7.50 28.27 -10.26
N ASP A 226 -7.19 29.46 -9.76
CA ASP A 226 -6.16 30.34 -10.32
C ASP A 226 -4.76 29.69 -10.32
N ALA A 227 -4.41 28.98 -9.24
CA ALA A 227 -3.10 28.35 -9.13
C ALA A 227 -2.95 27.18 -10.08
N VAL A 228 -3.97 26.33 -10.20
CA VAL A 228 -3.95 25.16 -11.09
C VAL A 228 -4.00 25.61 -12.55
N ASP A 229 -4.92 26.51 -12.91
CA ASP A 229 -5.09 26.99 -14.30
C ASP A 229 -3.83 27.70 -14.81
N ARG A 230 -3.12 28.44 -13.96
CA ARG A 230 -1.83 29.06 -14.32
C ARG A 230 -0.78 27.99 -14.64
N VAL A 231 -0.63 26.96 -13.80
CA VAL A 231 0.34 25.89 -14.07
C VAL A 231 0.01 25.14 -15.34
N ILE A 232 -1.26 24.83 -15.61
CA ILE A 232 -1.69 24.18 -16.84
C ILE A 232 -1.35 25.03 -18.07
N HIS A 233 -1.60 26.34 -18.00
CA HIS A 233 -1.25 27.29 -19.05
C HIS A 233 0.26 27.34 -19.29
N ASP A 234 1.07 27.42 -18.21
CA ASP A 234 2.52 27.55 -18.30
C ASP A 234 3.21 26.28 -18.81
N LEU A 235 2.66 25.10 -18.48
CA LEU A 235 3.12 23.81 -19.02
C LEU A 235 2.78 23.64 -20.49
N GLY A 236 1.61 24.09 -20.92
CA GLY A 236 1.12 23.91 -22.30
C GLY A 236 0.85 22.44 -22.68
N TRP A 237 0.73 21.54 -21.68
CA TRP A 237 0.48 20.13 -21.89
C TRP A 237 -1.00 19.85 -22.20
N ALA A 238 -1.30 18.74 -22.87
CA ALA A 238 -2.66 18.33 -23.17
C ALA A 238 -3.39 17.93 -21.87
N VAL A 239 -4.65 18.39 -21.74
CA VAL A 239 -5.52 18.00 -20.63
C VAL A 239 -6.09 16.61 -20.87
N GLU A 240 -6.03 15.76 -19.86
CA GLU A 240 -6.54 14.39 -19.89
C GLU A 240 -7.78 14.24 -18.99
N ASP A 241 -8.62 13.27 -19.36
CA ASP A 241 -9.73 12.85 -18.53
C ASP A 241 -9.23 12.13 -17.25
N GLN A 242 -9.86 12.43 -16.11
CA GLN A 242 -9.46 11.88 -14.82
C GLN A 242 -9.54 10.35 -14.73
N SER A 243 -10.37 9.71 -15.56
CA SER A 243 -10.44 8.24 -15.64
C SER A 243 -9.13 7.57 -16.09
N ILE A 244 -8.15 8.36 -16.57
CA ILE A 244 -6.82 7.86 -16.91
C ILE A 244 -6.13 7.26 -15.66
N TRP A 245 -6.36 7.83 -14.47
CA TRP A 245 -5.82 7.31 -13.22
C TRP A 245 -6.47 5.99 -12.82
N GLU A 246 -7.78 5.82 -13.05
CA GLU A 246 -8.48 4.56 -12.83
C GLU A 246 -7.96 3.47 -13.78
N ARG A 247 -7.78 3.82 -15.06
CA ARG A 247 -7.17 2.90 -16.04
C ARG A 247 -5.73 2.54 -15.69
N HIS A 248 -4.98 3.49 -15.15
CA HIS A 248 -3.61 3.27 -14.70
C HIS A 248 -3.59 2.40 -13.43
N SER A 249 -4.36 2.73 -12.42
CA SER A 249 -4.44 1.96 -11.17
C SER A 249 -5.04 0.57 -11.36
N GLY A 250 -5.91 0.36 -12.33
CA GLY A 250 -6.47 -0.96 -12.66
C GLY A 250 -5.46 -1.97 -13.22
N ARG A 251 -4.26 -1.54 -13.59
CA ARG A 251 -3.20 -2.40 -14.11
C ARG A 251 -2.48 -3.13 -12.98
N ALA A 252 -2.60 -4.45 -12.94
CA ALA A 252 -1.84 -5.31 -12.05
C ALA A 252 -1.19 -6.41 -12.88
N PRO A 253 0.09 -6.29 -13.24
CA PRO A 253 0.80 -7.35 -13.96
C PRO A 253 0.84 -8.66 -13.16
N ALA A 254 0.79 -9.79 -13.85
CA ALA A 254 0.88 -11.11 -13.21
C ALA A 254 2.22 -11.33 -12.49
N ARG A 255 3.29 -10.72 -13.00
CA ARG A 255 4.59 -10.63 -12.34
C ARG A 255 4.95 -9.16 -12.22
N TRP A 256 5.17 -8.72 -10.99
CA TRP A 256 5.29 -7.31 -10.69
C TRP A 256 6.25 -7.06 -9.55
N ALA A 257 7.22 -6.15 -9.77
CA ALA A 257 8.14 -5.68 -8.74
C ALA A 257 8.04 -4.16 -8.55
N ARG A 258 8.38 -3.74 -7.34
CA ARG A 258 8.60 -2.34 -6.99
C ARG A 258 10.09 -2.12 -6.74
N ILE A 259 10.66 -1.15 -7.43
CA ILE A 259 12.00 -0.62 -7.21
C ILE A 259 11.85 0.68 -6.43
N ALA A 260 12.52 0.81 -5.31
CA ALA A 260 12.62 2.05 -4.57
C ALA A 260 14.10 2.45 -4.50
N ALA A 261 14.41 3.69 -4.80
CA ALA A 261 15.78 4.20 -4.80
C ALA A 261 15.78 5.70 -4.48
N PRO A 262 16.94 6.27 -4.07
CA PRO A 262 17.12 7.71 -4.03
C PRO A 262 16.70 8.33 -5.37
N ARG A 263 16.02 9.48 -5.35
CA ARG A 263 15.51 10.13 -6.57
C ARG A 263 16.58 10.30 -7.65
N SER A 264 17.80 10.65 -7.26
CA SER A 264 18.96 10.81 -8.16
C SER A 264 19.40 9.52 -8.84
N GLY A 265 19.10 8.36 -8.29
CA GLY A 265 19.48 7.05 -8.83
C GLY A 265 18.36 6.33 -9.59
N LEU A 266 17.10 6.75 -9.42
CA LEU A 266 15.94 6.03 -9.97
C LEU A 266 15.98 5.95 -11.51
N ARG A 267 16.25 7.07 -12.19
CA ARG A 267 16.34 7.13 -13.65
C ARG A 267 17.31 6.08 -14.19
N ARG A 268 18.54 6.05 -13.66
CA ARG A 268 19.58 5.09 -14.07
C ARG A 268 19.10 3.64 -13.87
N LEU A 269 18.52 3.31 -12.72
CA LEU A 269 18.01 1.95 -12.45
C LEU A 269 16.91 1.54 -13.43
N VAL A 270 16.02 2.45 -13.78
CA VAL A 270 14.95 2.19 -14.75
C VAL A 270 15.50 2.00 -16.16
N GLU A 271 16.52 2.79 -16.57
CA GLU A 271 17.21 2.67 -17.85
C GLU A 271 18.00 1.35 -17.98
N GLU A 272 18.37 0.72 -16.86
CA GLU A 272 19.05 -0.59 -16.80
C GLU A 272 18.07 -1.79 -16.83
N LEU A 273 16.75 -1.57 -16.86
CA LEU A 273 15.76 -2.63 -17.05
C LEU A 273 15.93 -3.31 -18.42
N PRO A 274 15.52 -4.58 -18.57
CA PRO A 274 15.60 -5.28 -19.86
C PRO A 274 14.91 -4.48 -20.98
N ARG A 275 15.49 -4.52 -22.19
CA ARG A 275 14.91 -3.83 -23.36
C ARG A 275 13.46 -4.25 -23.59
N GLY A 276 12.58 -3.29 -23.77
CA GLY A 276 11.15 -3.52 -23.98
C GLY A 276 10.37 -3.86 -22.71
N ALA A 277 11.01 -3.76 -21.53
CA ALA A 277 10.31 -3.92 -20.25
C ALA A 277 9.19 -2.87 -20.11
N GLY A 278 8.00 -3.33 -19.74
CA GLY A 278 6.93 -2.44 -19.30
C GLY A 278 7.21 -1.93 -17.89
N TRP A 279 7.24 -0.63 -17.71
CA TRP A 279 7.43 -0.01 -16.40
C TRP A 279 6.69 1.34 -16.32
N TRP A 280 6.46 1.76 -15.10
CA TRP A 280 6.06 3.14 -14.78
C TRP A 280 6.78 3.59 -13.51
N ALA A 281 6.99 4.86 -13.37
CA ALA A 281 7.74 5.42 -12.26
C ALA A 281 7.13 6.70 -11.72
N SER A 282 7.17 6.85 -10.40
CA SER A 282 6.88 8.08 -9.66
C SER A 282 8.20 8.77 -9.28
N PRO A 283 8.78 9.61 -10.15
CA PRO A 283 10.12 10.18 -9.93
C PRO A 283 10.16 11.08 -8.69
N GLY A 284 9.04 11.74 -8.37
CA GLY A 284 8.93 12.61 -7.21
C GLY A 284 9.12 11.92 -5.86
N ILE A 285 8.87 10.61 -5.78
CA ILE A 285 9.00 9.81 -4.56
C ILE A 285 10.06 8.70 -4.63
N GLY A 286 10.78 8.59 -5.75
CA GLY A 286 11.85 7.61 -5.90
C GLY A 286 11.37 6.16 -6.04
N VAL A 287 10.23 5.92 -6.68
CA VAL A 287 9.64 4.59 -6.85
C VAL A 287 9.41 4.31 -8.34
N ALA A 288 9.73 3.08 -8.77
CA ALA A 288 9.32 2.55 -10.06
C ALA A 288 8.67 1.17 -9.89
N HIS A 289 7.82 0.83 -10.84
CA HIS A 289 7.15 -0.44 -10.94
C HIS A 289 7.54 -1.11 -12.25
N TRP A 290 7.94 -2.36 -12.17
CA TRP A 290 8.36 -3.16 -13.31
C TRP A 290 7.39 -4.32 -13.55
N ALA A 291 6.72 -4.33 -14.70
CA ALA A 291 5.94 -5.45 -15.22
C ALA A 291 6.92 -6.48 -15.79
N ILE A 292 7.11 -7.60 -15.08
CA ILE A 292 8.18 -8.55 -15.38
C ILE A 292 7.71 -9.53 -16.46
N ALA A 293 8.35 -9.47 -17.62
CA ALA A 293 8.26 -10.46 -18.68
C ALA A 293 9.52 -11.38 -18.73
N SER A 294 10.56 -11.00 -18.00
CA SER A 294 11.87 -11.64 -17.96
C SER A 294 11.90 -12.87 -17.05
N ASP A 295 13.03 -13.59 -17.07
CA ASP A 295 13.33 -14.70 -16.19
C ASP A 295 13.73 -14.26 -14.75
N ALA A 296 13.89 -15.23 -13.87
CA ALA A 296 14.28 -15.01 -12.48
C ALA A 296 15.69 -14.39 -12.36
N HIS A 297 16.64 -14.79 -13.23
CA HIS A 297 18.00 -14.26 -13.23
C HIS A 297 18.02 -12.73 -13.45
N SER A 298 17.20 -12.24 -14.39
CA SER A 298 17.05 -10.80 -14.66
C SER A 298 16.54 -10.03 -13.43
N VAL A 299 15.59 -10.62 -12.67
CA VAL A 299 15.05 -10.01 -11.45
C VAL A 299 16.09 -9.96 -10.34
N ILE A 300 16.82 -11.06 -10.12
CA ILE A 300 17.88 -11.15 -9.11
C ILE A 300 19.01 -10.15 -9.45
N GLY A 301 19.42 -10.08 -10.72
CA GLY A 301 20.42 -9.12 -11.18
C GLY A 301 19.97 -7.66 -10.99
N MET A 302 18.72 -7.36 -11.28
CA MET A 302 18.17 -5.99 -11.08
C MET A 302 18.05 -5.63 -9.61
N ARG A 303 17.72 -6.61 -8.75
CA ARG A 303 17.72 -6.41 -7.28
C ARG A 303 19.10 -6.04 -6.76
N ALA A 304 20.13 -6.79 -7.17
CA ALA A 304 21.50 -6.49 -6.77
C ALA A 304 21.93 -5.07 -7.18
N LYS A 305 21.54 -4.63 -8.37
CA LYS A 305 21.80 -3.23 -8.84
C LYS A 305 21.05 -2.20 -8.01
N ALA A 306 19.78 -2.45 -7.68
CA ALA A 306 18.98 -1.55 -6.84
C ALA A 306 19.62 -1.42 -5.44
N GLU A 307 20.02 -2.52 -4.82
CA GLU A 307 20.67 -2.55 -3.51
C GLU A 307 22.05 -1.84 -3.54
N ALA A 308 22.85 -2.06 -4.58
CA ALA A 308 24.13 -1.35 -4.77
C ALA A 308 23.94 0.16 -4.93
N ALA A 309 22.80 0.61 -5.43
CA ALA A 309 22.44 2.03 -5.53
C ALA A 309 21.78 2.57 -4.25
N GLY A 310 21.79 1.82 -3.14
CA GLY A 310 21.15 2.20 -1.88
C GLY A 310 19.62 2.11 -1.90
N GLY A 311 19.09 1.36 -2.85
CA GLY A 311 17.66 1.13 -3.02
C GLY A 311 17.23 -0.29 -2.65
N THR A 312 16.03 -0.68 -3.10
CA THR A 312 15.47 -2.03 -2.91
C THR A 312 14.66 -2.46 -4.12
N LEU A 313 14.58 -3.78 -4.37
CA LEU A 313 13.60 -4.37 -5.28
C LEU A 313 12.80 -5.42 -4.51
N VAL A 314 11.48 -5.22 -4.42
CA VAL A 314 10.53 -6.10 -3.73
C VAL A 314 9.50 -6.60 -4.74
N MET A 315 9.23 -7.91 -4.71
CA MET A 315 8.16 -8.51 -5.52
C MET A 315 6.81 -8.15 -4.93
N LEU A 316 5.88 -7.68 -5.77
CA LEU A 316 4.51 -7.36 -5.38
C LEU A 316 3.52 -8.45 -5.77
N ALA A 317 3.79 -9.15 -6.87
CA ALA A 317 3.03 -10.31 -7.32
C ALA A 317 3.89 -11.19 -8.24
N ALA A 318 3.73 -12.49 -8.12
CA ALA A 318 4.23 -13.50 -9.08
C ALA A 318 3.52 -14.83 -8.79
N PRO A 319 3.56 -15.82 -9.72
CA PRO A 319 3.26 -17.21 -9.41
C PRO A 319 4.19 -17.75 -8.31
N ASP A 320 3.70 -18.68 -7.50
CA ASP A 320 4.40 -19.17 -6.31
C ASP A 320 5.76 -19.77 -6.61
N ASP A 321 5.90 -20.52 -7.71
CA ASP A 321 7.16 -21.11 -8.17
C ASP A 321 8.20 -20.01 -8.48
N PHE A 322 7.80 -19.00 -9.23
CA PHE A 322 8.66 -17.86 -9.54
C PHE A 322 9.00 -17.06 -8.28
N MET A 323 8.03 -16.86 -7.37
CA MET A 323 8.25 -16.15 -6.12
C MET A 323 9.25 -16.90 -5.22
N ARG A 324 9.20 -18.24 -5.18
CA ARG A 324 10.19 -19.05 -4.44
C ARG A 324 11.59 -18.96 -5.03
N GLU A 325 11.69 -18.91 -6.37
CA GLU A 325 12.96 -18.80 -7.08
C GLU A 325 13.65 -17.45 -6.86
N VAL A 326 12.90 -16.34 -7.00
CA VAL A 326 13.46 -14.98 -6.89
C VAL A 326 13.50 -14.44 -5.46
N GLY A 327 12.67 -14.97 -4.57
CA GLY A 327 12.41 -14.41 -3.25
C GLY A 327 11.57 -13.14 -3.31
N ALA A 328 10.66 -12.94 -2.35
CA ALA A 328 9.82 -11.74 -2.28
C ALA A 328 10.61 -10.49 -1.90
N TRP A 329 11.54 -10.65 -0.99
CA TRP A 329 12.30 -9.57 -0.36
C TRP A 329 13.74 -9.56 -0.88
N GLY A 330 14.42 -8.44 -0.75
CA GLY A 330 15.86 -8.34 -0.97
C GLY A 330 16.67 -8.79 0.24
N ASN A 331 17.88 -8.26 0.38
CA ASN A 331 18.71 -8.51 1.55
C ASN A 331 18.02 -8.08 2.84
N PRO A 332 18.13 -8.86 3.93
CA PRO A 332 17.56 -8.51 5.20
C PRO A 332 18.06 -7.13 5.67
N PRO A 333 17.18 -6.27 6.20
CA PRO A 333 17.59 -4.97 6.72
C PRO A 333 18.49 -5.14 7.97
N PRO A 334 19.34 -4.16 8.31
CA PRO A 334 20.17 -4.22 9.52
C PRO A 334 19.36 -4.41 10.82
N THR A 335 18.07 -4.07 10.80
CA THR A 335 17.14 -4.19 11.93
C THR A 335 16.44 -5.55 12.02
N ILE A 336 16.83 -6.55 11.22
CA ILE A 336 16.13 -7.84 11.13
C ILE A 336 15.96 -8.54 12.49
N GLU A 337 16.97 -8.46 13.38
CA GLU A 337 16.91 -9.08 14.71
C GLU A 337 15.90 -8.39 15.64
N VAL A 338 15.70 -7.07 15.48
CA VAL A 338 14.65 -6.33 16.20
C VAL A 338 13.27 -6.75 15.66
N MET A 339 13.14 -6.94 14.36
CA MET A 339 11.90 -7.39 13.74
C MET A 339 11.52 -8.80 14.20
N ARG A 340 12.48 -9.72 14.29
CA ARG A 340 12.25 -11.08 14.83
C ARG A 340 11.75 -11.04 16.27
N ARG A 341 12.43 -10.29 17.14
CA ARG A 341 12.01 -10.14 18.55
C ARG A 341 10.63 -9.53 18.69
N LEU A 342 10.27 -8.57 17.82
CA LEU A 342 8.92 -8.02 17.80
C LEU A 342 7.89 -9.08 17.38
N ARG A 343 8.19 -9.87 16.35
CA ARG A 343 7.32 -10.97 15.92
C ARG A 343 7.14 -11.98 17.06
N ASP A 344 8.22 -12.43 17.68
CA ASP A 344 8.16 -13.38 18.81
C ASP A 344 7.34 -12.85 20.00
N ALA A 345 7.36 -11.52 20.23
CA ALA A 345 6.60 -10.90 21.30
C ALA A 345 5.09 -10.78 20.98
N PHE A 346 4.72 -10.56 19.71
CA PHE A 346 3.32 -10.39 19.28
C PHE A 346 2.66 -11.69 18.83
N ASP A 347 3.42 -12.62 18.28
CA ASP A 347 2.98 -13.91 17.75
C ASP A 347 4.00 -15.01 18.08
N PRO A 348 4.10 -15.41 19.37
CA PRO A 348 5.13 -16.33 19.85
C PRO A 348 5.07 -17.73 19.23
N ASP A 349 3.90 -18.16 18.76
CA ASP A 349 3.72 -19.45 18.07
C ASP A 349 3.81 -19.33 16.54
N HIS A 350 4.09 -18.13 16.01
CA HIS A 350 4.24 -17.83 14.58
C HIS A 350 3.05 -18.30 13.73
N VAL A 351 1.84 -18.08 14.25
CA VAL A 351 0.61 -18.52 13.58
C VAL A 351 0.13 -17.54 12.51
N LEU A 352 0.51 -16.24 12.60
CA LEU A 352 0.05 -15.21 11.68
C LEU A 352 0.91 -15.15 10.41
N ASN A 353 0.30 -15.40 9.27
CA ASN A 353 0.93 -15.29 7.94
C ASN A 353 2.32 -15.91 7.84
N PRO A 354 2.54 -17.18 8.25
CA PRO A 354 3.86 -17.79 8.27
C PRO A 354 4.49 -17.79 6.86
N GLY A 355 5.77 -17.35 6.76
CA GLY A 355 6.51 -17.27 5.50
C GLY A 355 6.21 -16.05 4.62
N ARG A 356 5.22 -15.20 4.98
CA ARG A 356 4.83 -14.03 4.16
C ARG A 356 5.73 -12.82 4.38
N TYR A 357 6.10 -12.53 5.61
CA TYR A 357 6.93 -11.38 5.94
C TYR A 357 8.42 -11.73 5.92
N VAL A 358 9.28 -10.71 6.01
CA VAL A 358 10.74 -10.86 5.95
C VAL A 358 11.33 -11.59 7.17
N VAL A 359 10.55 -11.76 8.23
CA VAL A 359 10.90 -12.46 9.49
C VAL A 359 9.89 -13.53 9.82
#